data_391a0a9effb626470adcbc3036a153c2
#
_entry.id   391a0a9effb626470adcbc3036a153c2
#
_cell.length_a   1.000
_cell.length_b   1.000
_cell.length_c   1.000
_cell.angle_alpha   90.00
_cell.angle_beta   90.00
_cell.angle_gamma   90.00
#
_symmetry.space_group_name_H-M   'P 1'
#
loop_
_entity.id
_entity.type
_entity.pdbx_description
1 polymer ?
#
loop_
_entity_poly.entity_id
_entity_poly.type
_entity_poly.pdbx_seq_one_letter_code
_entity_poly.pdbx_strand_id
1 'polypeptide(L)'
;QSACGYQAMKSITTGNSSVAMGWQALQNNTTGSNHTAVGLQSLNGVTTGSTNIGIGQSAGSAITTGSYNTIIGSYAGTSTLSSTVAIYAGPTERLKIDSTGMTVNGAAVGGASDIDGLSDGYSPSDTTIGIGNSALGGTTAGATKSIGIGQWAGKGATSGSGYNTCVGHYCFSHGASSGYHNTGMGNYTMMLTTSGSYNQAFGDNALQSMTTGSHNQAFGHSDTKVSATASNTCTLGYSGTSNLRCNDTSISSLSDRRDKTNIQDIPDSAGLELINKLRPITYHWDRREWYEDGNPDGSKIKADWRRWKPNSGLKQGFIAQEVQTAISGEKCLEDSMIVTDENPDKLEFAPQHLLTNAIKAIQQLSAENKALLARIEALENT
;
A
#
# COMPACT_ATOMS: atom_id res chain seq x y z
N GLN A 1 -53.83 -32.45 -18.67
CA GLN A 1 -53.75 -31.23 -19.47
C GLN A 1 -54.95 -30.35 -19.24
N SER A 2 -54.74 -29.07 -19.20
CA SER A 2 -55.79 -28.06 -19.11
C SER A 2 -55.52 -26.96 -20.10
N ALA A 3 -56.44 -26.76 -21.05
CA ALA A 3 -56.33 -25.71 -22.07
C ALA A 3 -57.55 -24.78 -21.99
N CYS A 4 -57.32 -23.49 -21.92
CA CYS A 4 -58.35 -22.45 -21.92
C CYS A 4 -57.93 -21.31 -22.84
N GLY A 5 -58.59 -21.16 -23.96
CA GLY A 5 -58.30 -20.10 -24.96
C GLY A 5 -58.35 -20.64 -26.39
N TYR A 6 -58.53 -19.70 -27.34
CA TYR A 6 -58.55 -20.01 -28.78
C TYR A 6 -57.24 -20.62 -29.23
N GLN A 7 -57.25 -21.84 -29.79
CA GLN A 7 -56.09 -22.60 -30.28
C GLN A 7 -55.02 -22.90 -29.17
N ALA A 8 -55.35 -22.84 -27.90
CA ALA A 8 -54.46 -23.29 -26.82
C ALA A 8 -54.20 -24.81 -26.96
N MET A 9 -52.93 -25.23 -26.94
CA MET A 9 -52.47 -26.63 -27.11
C MET A 9 -53.01 -27.32 -28.38
N LYS A 10 -53.25 -26.61 -29.44
CA LYS A 10 -53.90 -27.15 -30.66
C LYS A 10 -53.15 -28.32 -31.29
N SER A 11 -51.82 -28.33 -31.25
CA SER A 11 -50.98 -29.29 -31.98
C SER A 11 -50.49 -30.46 -31.13
N ILE A 12 -50.94 -30.58 -29.89
CA ILE A 12 -50.42 -31.60 -28.95
C ILE A 12 -50.76 -33.01 -29.40
N THR A 13 -49.75 -33.88 -29.37
CA THR A 13 -49.89 -35.30 -29.78
C THR A 13 -49.68 -36.24 -28.60
N THR A 14 -48.47 -36.23 -28.01
CA THR A 14 -48.10 -37.12 -26.90
C THR A 14 -47.67 -36.36 -25.64
N GLY A 15 -47.48 -35.05 -25.71
CA GLY A 15 -47.16 -34.23 -24.54
C GLY A 15 -48.21 -34.33 -23.43
N ASN A 16 -47.80 -34.25 -22.18
CA ASN A 16 -48.71 -34.39 -21.04
C ASN A 16 -48.40 -33.35 -19.91
N SER A 17 -49.24 -33.37 -18.88
CA SER A 17 -49.03 -32.59 -17.65
C SER A 17 -48.80 -31.07 -17.88
N SER A 18 -49.52 -30.47 -18.84
CA SER A 18 -49.35 -29.07 -19.19
C SER A 18 -50.63 -28.25 -18.95
N VAL A 19 -50.44 -26.99 -18.65
CA VAL A 19 -51.50 -25.97 -18.51
C VAL A 19 -51.28 -24.84 -19.52
N ALA A 20 -52.28 -24.49 -20.31
CA ALA A 20 -52.25 -23.40 -21.25
C ALA A 20 -53.49 -22.51 -21.08
N MET A 21 -53.30 -21.28 -20.70
CA MET A 21 -54.37 -20.29 -20.54
C MET A 21 -54.04 -19.03 -21.37
N GLY A 22 -54.77 -18.85 -22.46
CA GLY A 22 -54.58 -17.69 -23.35
C GLY A 22 -54.72 -18.06 -24.84
N TRP A 23 -54.93 -17.04 -25.67
CA TRP A 23 -55.04 -17.20 -27.12
C TRP A 23 -53.69 -17.73 -27.65
N GLN A 24 -53.72 -18.87 -28.36
CA GLN A 24 -52.52 -19.58 -28.89
C GLN A 24 -51.45 -19.96 -27.85
N ALA A 25 -51.74 -20.05 -26.57
CA ALA A 25 -50.79 -20.56 -25.58
C ALA A 25 -50.44 -22.01 -25.87
N LEU A 26 -49.13 -22.37 -25.92
CA LEU A 26 -48.60 -23.70 -26.28
C LEU A 26 -49.16 -24.25 -27.61
N GLN A 27 -49.51 -23.41 -28.57
CA GLN A 27 -50.19 -23.81 -29.80
C GLN A 27 -49.46 -24.90 -30.58
N ASN A 28 -48.12 -24.77 -30.74
CA ASN A 28 -47.33 -25.65 -31.59
C ASN A 28 -46.70 -26.83 -30.83
N ASN A 29 -46.98 -26.98 -29.53
CA ASN A 29 -46.44 -28.10 -28.75
C ASN A 29 -46.97 -29.43 -29.29
N THR A 30 -46.05 -30.35 -29.62
CA THR A 30 -46.37 -31.70 -30.09
C THR A 30 -46.10 -32.74 -29.02
N THR A 31 -44.90 -32.84 -28.52
CA THR A 31 -44.46 -33.90 -27.60
C THR A 31 -43.93 -33.38 -26.25
N GLY A 32 -43.71 -32.08 -26.12
CA GLY A 32 -43.23 -31.45 -24.88
C GLY A 32 -44.22 -31.61 -23.72
N SER A 33 -43.71 -31.81 -22.51
CA SER A 33 -44.53 -32.08 -21.31
C SER A 33 -44.18 -31.11 -20.17
N ASN A 34 -45.06 -31.05 -19.18
CA ASN A 34 -44.84 -30.28 -17.94
C ASN A 34 -44.71 -28.76 -18.17
N HIS A 35 -45.55 -28.20 -19.01
CA HIS A 35 -45.55 -26.76 -19.29
C HIS A 35 -46.59 -25.99 -18.48
N THR A 36 -46.28 -24.78 -18.12
CA THR A 36 -47.24 -23.77 -17.66
C THR A 36 -47.14 -22.52 -18.56
N ALA A 37 -48.17 -22.31 -19.38
CA ALA A 37 -48.26 -21.20 -20.30
C ALA A 37 -49.46 -20.34 -19.96
N VAL A 38 -49.26 -19.13 -19.50
CA VAL A 38 -50.34 -18.19 -19.15
C VAL A 38 -50.10 -16.87 -19.86
N GLY A 39 -51.00 -16.54 -20.78
CA GLY A 39 -50.92 -15.31 -21.56
C GLY A 39 -51.07 -15.54 -23.06
N LEU A 40 -51.35 -14.44 -23.82
CA LEU A 40 -51.43 -14.42 -25.26
C LEU A 40 -50.12 -14.96 -25.85
N GLN A 41 -50.14 -16.02 -26.64
CA GLN A 41 -48.98 -16.65 -27.32
C GLN A 41 -47.84 -17.07 -26.38
N SER A 42 -48.14 -17.28 -25.09
CA SER A 42 -47.14 -17.82 -24.16
C SER A 42 -46.69 -19.20 -24.58
N LEU A 43 -45.36 -19.44 -24.64
CA LEU A 43 -44.72 -20.69 -25.10
C LEU A 43 -45.25 -21.17 -26.47
N ASN A 44 -45.75 -20.28 -27.32
CA ASN A 44 -46.38 -20.62 -28.61
C ASN A 44 -45.44 -21.39 -29.53
N GLY A 45 -44.14 -21.10 -29.56
CA GLY A 45 -43.14 -21.74 -30.41
C GLY A 45 -42.70 -23.13 -29.95
N VAL A 46 -42.97 -23.51 -28.71
CA VAL A 46 -42.50 -24.80 -28.16
C VAL A 46 -43.10 -25.96 -28.99
N THR A 47 -42.22 -26.87 -29.41
CA THR A 47 -42.62 -28.11 -30.14
C THR A 47 -42.31 -29.37 -29.34
N THR A 48 -41.05 -29.57 -28.96
CA THR A 48 -40.55 -30.76 -28.26
C THR A 48 -39.89 -30.50 -26.92
N GLY A 49 -39.49 -29.21 -26.64
CA GLY A 49 -38.97 -28.82 -25.34
C GLY A 49 -39.92 -29.14 -24.20
N SER A 50 -39.42 -29.37 -23.00
CA SER A 50 -40.22 -29.72 -21.82
C SER A 50 -39.93 -28.85 -20.62
N THR A 51 -40.86 -28.86 -19.64
CA THR A 51 -40.65 -28.18 -18.34
C THR A 51 -40.38 -26.67 -18.49
N ASN A 52 -41.17 -26.03 -19.32
CA ASN A 52 -41.08 -24.56 -19.48
C ASN A 52 -42.26 -23.86 -18.79
N ILE A 53 -42.01 -22.78 -18.11
CA ILE A 53 -43.00 -21.88 -17.54
C ILE A 53 -42.91 -20.54 -18.30
N GLY A 54 -44.03 -20.14 -18.92
CA GLY A 54 -44.18 -18.86 -19.58
C GLY A 54 -45.40 -18.12 -19.02
N ILE A 55 -45.19 -16.98 -18.40
CA ILE A 55 -46.25 -16.15 -17.86
C ILE A 55 -46.11 -14.74 -18.43
N GLY A 56 -47.09 -14.35 -19.22
CA GLY A 56 -47.12 -13.06 -19.90
C GLY A 56 -47.32 -13.18 -21.40
N GLN A 57 -47.61 -12.03 -22.07
CA GLN A 57 -47.77 -11.98 -23.51
C GLN A 57 -46.46 -12.39 -24.20
N SER A 58 -46.47 -13.34 -25.07
CA SER A 58 -45.33 -13.87 -25.84
C SER A 58 -44.16 -14.38 -24.98
N ALA A 59 -44.37 -14.66 -23.70
CA ALA A 59 -43.35 -15.25 -22.81
C ALA A 59 -42.85 -16.56 -23.40
N GLY A 60 -41.55 -16.64 -23.71
CA GLY A 60 -40.92 -17.83 -24.30
C GLY A 60 -41.43 -18.23 -25.70
N SER A 61 -42.05 -17.30 -26.46
CA SER A 61 -42.69 -17.58 -27.75
C SER A 61 -41.75 -18.04 -28.85
N ALA A 62 -40.46 -17.77 -28.77
CA ALA A 62 -39.46 -18.23 -29.73
C ALA A 62 -38.73 -19.51 -29.31
N ILE A 63 -38.98 -20.02 -28.11
CA ILE A 63 -38.45 -21.31 -27.66
C ILE A 63 -39.13 -22.44 -28.46
N THR A 64 -38.35 -23.32 -29.06
CA THR A 64 -38.88 -24.49 -29.84
C THR A 64 -38.51 -25.81 -29.18
N THR A 65 -37.24 -26.07 -28.96
CA THR A 65 -36.72 -27.33 -28.39
C THR A 65 -36.11 -27.16 -27.00
N GLY A 66 -35.95 -25.92 -26.54
CA GLY A 66 -35.39 -25.61 -25.22
C GLY A 66 -36.25 -26.07 -24.05
N SER A 67 -35.62 -26.39 -22.93
CA SER A 67 -36.29 -26.98 -21.74
C SER A 67 -35.85 -26.29 -20.44
N TYR A 68 -36.63 -26.48 -19.39
CA TYR A 68 -36.33 -26.01 -18.04
C TYR A 68 -36.24 -24.48 -17.92
N ASN A 69 -37.05 -23.75 -18.68
CA ASN A 69 -37.07 -22.29 -18.60
C ASN A 69 -38.23 -21.76 -17.74
N THR A 70 -38.00 -20.70 -17.05
CA THR A 70 -39.03 -19.89 -16.35
C THR A 70 -38.99 -18.48 -16.88
N ILE A 71 -39.97 -18.09 -17.68
CA ILE A 71 -40.07 -16.79 -18.31
C ILE A 71 -41.28 -16.03 -17.76
N ILE A 72 -41.07 -14.87 -17.16
CA ILE A 72 -42.12 -13.98 -16.68
C ILE A 72 -41.98 -12.62 -17.40
N GLY A 73 -43.04 -12.17 -18.05
CA GLY A 73 -43.02 -10.96 -18.89
C GLY A 73 -42.97 -11.28 -20.37
N SER A 74 -42.46 -10.35 -21.22
CA SER A 74 -42.56 -10.43 -22.67
C SER A 74 -41.31 -10.94 -23.38
N TYR A 75 -40.40 -11.60 -22.70
CA TYR A 75 -39.17 -12.15 -23.30
C TYR A 75 -39.50 -13.40 -24.16
N ALA A 76 -39.25 -13.29 -25.46
CA ALA A 76 -39.51 -14.37 -26.38
C ALA A 76 -38.54 -15.58 -26.26
N GLY A 77 -37.33 -15.35 -25.79
CA GLY A 77 -36.28 -16.37 -25.77
C GLY A 77 -35.62 -16.60 -27.13
N THR A 78 -34.85 -17.69 -27.23
CA THR A 78 -34.31 -18.24 -28.51
C THR A 78 -34.77 -19.67 -28.68
N SER A 79 -34.67 -20.23 -29.90
CA SER A 79 -35.19 -21.55 -30.23
C SER A 79 -34.69 -22.69 -29.31
N THR A 80 -33.48 -22.62 -28.86
CA THR A 80 -32.80 -23.63 -28.02
C THR A 80 -32.61 -23.20 -26.58
N LEU A 81 -33.16 -22.03 -26.15
CA LEU A 81 -33.00 -21.53 -24.78
C LEU A 81 -33.34 -22.59 -23.75
N SER A 82 -32.42 -22.86 -22.83
CA SER A 82 -32.62 -23.88 -21.80
C SER A 82 -32.08 -23.44 -20.44
N SER A 83 -32.64 -23.97 -19.37
CA SER A 83 -32.18 -23.77 -17.98
C SER A 83 -32.06 -22.26 -17.61
N THR A 84 -33.00 -21.45 -18.07
CA THR A 84 -32.99 -20.00 -17.88
C THR A 84 -34.19 -19.55 -17.04
N VAL A 85 -33.93 -18.74 -16.03
CA VAL A 85 -34.96 -17.93 -15.35
C VAL A 85 -34.84 -16.49 -15.87
N ALA A 86 -35.92 -15.92 -16.41
CA ALA A 86 -35.94 -14.58 -16.94
C ALA A 86 -37.21 -13.84 -16.52
N ILE A 87 -37.04 -12.62 -15.97
CA ILE A 87 -38.14 -11.73 -15.58
C ILE A 87 -37.96 -10.42 -16.36
N TYR A 88 -38.97 -10.07 -17.14
CA TYR A 88 -38.99 -8.88 -17.97
C TYR A 88 -40.16 -7.95 -17.62
N ALA A 89 -39.90 -6.66 -17.60
CA ALA A 89 -40.91 -5.61 -17.52
C ALA A 89 -40.97 -4.86 -18.87
N GLY A 90 -41.91 -5.20 -19.72
CA GLY A 90 -41.89 -4.77 -21.11
C GLY A 90 -40.67 -5.36 -21.85
N PRO A 91 -39.96 -4.60 -22.71
CA PRO A 91 -38.78 -5.10 -23.41
C PRO A 91 -37.52 -5.15 -22.50
N THR A 92 -37.59 -4.68 -21.27
CA THR A 92 -36.43 -4.52 -20.40
C THR A 92 -36.27 -5.73 -19.50
N GLU A 93 -35.10 -6.37 -19.57
CA GLU A 93 -34.70 -7.40 -18.60
C GLU A 93 -34.62 -6.83 -17.18
N ARG A 94 -35.22 -7.52 -16.23
CA ARG A 94 -35.11 -7.18 -14.80
C ARG A 94 -34.24 -8.18 -14.05
N LEU A 95 -34.36 -9.45 -14.39
CA LEU A 95 -33.56 -10.53 -13.83
C LEU A 95 -33.42 -11.61 -14.89
N LYS A 96 -32.21 -12.11 -15.07
CA LYS A 96 -31.97 -13.34 -15.84
C LYS A 96 -30.92 -14.16 -15.12
N ILE A 97 -31.15 -15.46 -15.06
CA ILE A 97 -30.20 -16.44 -14.54
C ILE A 97 -30.11 -17.57 -15.58
N ASP A 98 -28.92 -17.79 -16.08
CA ASP A 98 -28.61 -18.86 -17.03
C ASP A 98 -27.24 -19.49 -16.76
N SER A 99 -26.72 -20.31 -17.68
CA SER A 99 -25.39 -20.92 -17.55
C SER A 99 -24.21 -19.93 -17.51
N THR A 100 -24.45 -18.70 -17.87
CA THR A 100 -23.41 -17.63 -17.84
C THR A 100 -23.42 -16.83 -16.56
N GLY A 101 -24.43 -17.01 -15.71
CA GLY A 101 -24.58 -16.31 -14.43
C GLY A 101 -25.92 -15.62 -14.26
N MET A 102 -25.93 -14.63 -13.39
CA MET A 102 -27.09 -13.79 -13.07
C MET A 102 -26.90 -12.39 -13.62
N THR A 103 -27.93 -11.85 -14.26
CA THR A 103 -27.99 -10.43 -14.65
C THR A 103 -29.17 -9.73 -13.99
N VAL A 104 -29.01 -8.47 -13.62
CA VAL A 104 -30.09 -7.59 -13.16
C VAL A 104 -30.07 -6.31 -13.98
N ASN A 105 -31.20 -5.95 -14.59
CA ASN A 105 -31.30 -4.84 -15.52
C ASN A 105 -30.28 -4.91 -16.67
N GLY A 106 -29.99 -6.12 -17.17
CA GLY A 106 -29.03 -6.34 -18.24
C GLY A 106 -27.57 -6.29 -17.83
N ALA A 107 -27.27 -5.94 -16.60
CA ALA A 107 -25.90 -5.94 -16.08
C ALA A 107 -25.62 -7.27 -15.34
N ALA A 108 -24.50 -7.90 -15.60
CA ALA A 108 -24.09 -9.10 -14.89
C ALA A 108 -24.00 -8.78 -13.37
N VAL A 109 -24.76 -9.54 -12.60
CA VAL A 109 -24.52 -9.60 -11.16
C VAL A 109 -23.47 -10.69 -11.01
N GLY A 110 -22.23 -10.26 -11.07
CA GLY A 110 -21.13 -11.12 -10.71
C GLY A 110 -21.35 -11.57 -9.28
N GLY A 111 -21.64 -12.83 -9.06
CA GLY A 111 -21.16 -13.41 -7.85
C GLY A 111 -19.67 -13.26 -7.95
N ALA A 112 -19.10 -12.27 -7.25
CA ALA A 112 -17.68 -12.13 -7.19
C ALA A 112 -17.12 -13.43 -6.60
N SER A 113 -16.78 -14.36 -7.46
CA SER A 113 -15.98 -15.52 -7.07
C SER A 113 -14.55 -15.07 -6.78
N ASP A 114 -14.25 -13.83 -7.16
CA ASP A 114 -12.99 -13.15 -6.98
C ASP A 114 -13.21 -11.62 -6.86
N ILE A 115 -12.13 -10.89 -6.61
CA ILE A 115 -12.14 -9.43 -6.43
C ILE A 115 -12.47 -8.69 -7.73
N ASP A 116 -12.30 -9.32 -8.90
CA ASP A 116 -12.60 -8.73 -10.22
C ASP A 116 -14.09 -8.45 -10.43
N GLY A 117 -14.97 -9.23 -9.75
CA GLY A 117 -16.39 -9.00 -9.77
C GLY A 117 -16.90 -7.85 -8.91
N LEU A 118 -16.04 -7.19 -8.12
CA LEU A 118 -16.39 -5.98 -7.39
C LEU A 118 -16.21 -4.75 -8.30
N SER A 119 -17.12 -3.79 -8.23
CA SER A 119 -17.06 -2.56 -9.06
C SER A 119 -15.77 -1.75 -8.90
N ASP A 120 -15.08 -1.90 -7.80
CA ASP A 120 -13.80 -1.29 -7.42
C ASP A 120 -12.71 -2.32 -7.10
N GLY A 121 -12.94 -3.58 -7.40
CA GLY A 121 -11.93 -4.61 -7.43
C GLY A 121 -11.21 -4.64 -8.79
N TYR A 122 -9.93 -4.90 -8.78
CA TYR A 122 -9.13 -5.08 -9.99
C TYR A 122 -8.05 -6.14 -9.72
N SER A 123 -8.04 -7.18 -10.56
CA SER A 123 -7.01 -8.20 -10.55
C SER A 123 -6.51 -8.43 -11.98
N PRO A 124 -5.44 -7.73 -12.39
CA PRO A 124 -4.87 -7.89 -13.74
C PRO A 124 -4.20 -9.26 -13.95
N SER A 125 -4.06 -10.04 -12.91
CA SER A 125 -3.52 -11.40 -12.93
C SER A 125 -3.88 -12.14 -11.64
N ASP A 126 -3.82 -13.45 -11.63
CA ASP A 126 -4.15 -14.33 -10.49
C ASP A 126 -3.35 -14.04 -9.20
N THR A 127 -2.42 -13.12 -9.24
CA THR A 127 -1.47 -12.83 -8.15
C THR A 127 -1.48 -11.39 -7.66
N THR A 128 -2.38 -10.54 -8.17
CA THR A 128 -2.53 -9.13 -7.75
C THR A 128 -3.91 -8.86 -7.19
N ILE A 129 -4.00 -7.99 -6.19
CA ILE A 129 -5.25 -7.60 -5.56
C ILE A 129 -5.33 -6.08 -5.52
N GLY A 130 -6.31 -5.49 -6.20
CA GLY A 130 -6.63 -4.06 -6.15
C GLY A 130 -8.03 -3.84 -5.57
N ILE A 131 -8.16 -3.06 -4.52
CA ILE A 131 -9.44 -2.66 -3.93
C ILE A 131 -9.50 -1.15 -3.79
N GLY A 132 -10.42 -0.51 -4.50
CA GLY A 132 -10.59 0.94 -4.53
C GLY A 132 -10.39 1.53 -5.91
N ASN A 133 -10.92 2.75 -6.10
CA ASN A 133 -10.87 3.43 -7.40
C ASN A 133 -9.43 3.57 -7.91
N SER A 134 -9.15 2.98 -9.06
CA SER A 134 -7.83 2.97 -9.69
C SER A 134 -6.69 2.38 -8.83
N ALA A 135 -7.02 1.54 -7.84
CA ALA A 135 -6.01 0.73 -7.16
C ALA A 135 -5.33 -0.18 -8.18
N LEU A 136 -4.00 -0.17 -8.25
CA LEU A 136 -3.19 -0.86 -9.28
C LEU A 136 -3.61 -0.54 -10.74
N GLY A 137 -4.43 0.47 -10.95
CA GLY A 137 -5.10 0.78 -12.23
C GLY A 137 -4.22 1.36 -13.34
N GLY A 138 -2.93 1.42 -13.18
CA GLY A 138 -1.96 1.81 -14.22
C GLY A 138 -0.94 0.72 -14.49
N THR A 139 -1.14 -0.46 -13.89
CA THR A 139 -0.18 -1.55 -14.00
C THR A 139 -0.18 -2.11 -15.42
N THR A 140 0.95 -1.99 -16.09
CA THR A 140 1.20 -2.70 -17.35
C THR A 140 1.50 -4.17 -17.05
N ALA A 141 1.30 -5.03 -18.04
CA ALA A 141 1.63 -6.44 -17.93
C ALA A 141 3.06 -6.63 -17.38
N GLY A 142 3.18 -7.14 -16.14
CA GLY A 142 4.48 -7.31 -15.47
C GLY A 142 4.54 -6.81 -14.01
N ALA A 143 3.63 -5.94 -13.57
CA ALA A 143 3.45 -5.66 -12.14
C ALA A 143 2.65 -6.82 -11.53
N THR A 144 3.35 -7.77 -10.91
CA THR A 144 2.76 -9.01 -10.40
C THR A 144 2.86 -9.12 -8.88
N LYS A 145 1.97 -9.92 -8.28
CA LYS A 145 2.05 -10.28 -6.86
C LYS A 145 2.01 -9.06 -5.92
N SER A 146 1.23 -8.05 -6.28
CA SER A 146 1.09 -6.81 -5.49
C SER A 146 -0.33 -6.68 -4.91
N ILE A 147 -0.42 -6.00 -3.78
CA ILE A 147 -1.69 -5.68 -3.12
C ILE A 147 -1.83 -4.16 -3.07
N GLY A 148 -2.94 -3.64 -3.60
CA GLY A 148 -3.30 -2.22 -3.51
C GLY A 148 -4.69 -2.06 -2.91
N ILE A 149 -4.79 -1.46 -1.73
CA ILE A 149 -6.06 -1.18 -1.07
C ILE A 149 -6.17 0.32 -0.80
N GLY A 150 -7.14 0.95 -1.42
CA GLY A 150 -7.37 2.39 -1.34
C GLY A 150 -7.33 3.06 -2.70
N GLN A 151 -7.92 4.25 -2.80
CA GLN A 151 -7.93 5.02 -4.04
C GLN A 151 -6.48 5.30 -4.49
N TRP A 152 -6.14 4.90 -5.71
CA TRP A 152 -4.83 5.08 -6.35
C TRP A 152 -3.65 4.37 -5.66
N ALA A 153 -3.93 3.43 -4.76
CA ALA A 153 -2.89 2.60 -4.15
C ALA A 153 -2.17 1.77 -5.22
N GLY A 154 -0.85 1.90 -5.31
CA GLY A 154 -0.02 1.20 -6.30
C GLY A 154 -0.27 1.59 -7.76
N LYS A 155 -0.99 2.68 -8.04
CA LYS A 155 -1.41 3.07 -9.41
C LYS A 155 -0.26 3.21 -10.41
N GLY A 156 0.90 3.63 -9.93
CA GLY A 156 2.07 3.90 -10.77
C GLY A 156 2.95 2.70 -11.09
N ALA A 157 2.60 1.51 -10.62
CA ALA A 157 3.42 0.32 -10.82
C ALA A 157 3.55 -0.03 -12.32
N THR A 158 4.80 -0.16 -12.81
CA THR A 158 5.10 -0.50 -14.21
C THR A 158 5.67 -1.90 -14.36
N SER A 159 5.99 -2.33 -15.57
CA SER A 159 6.63 -3.62 -15.82
C SER A 159 7.95 -3.71 -15.05
N GLY A 160 8.13 -4.78 -14.27
CA GLY A 160 9.27 -4.97 -13.38
C GLY A 160 9.00 -4.57 -11.93
N SER A 161 7.92 -3.83 -11.63
CA SER A 161 7.49 -3.65 -10.24
C SER A 161 6.64 -4.86 -9.79
N GLY A 162 6.91 -5.37 -8.60
CA GLY A 162 6.14 -6.49 -8.07
C GLY A 162 6.36 -6.67 -6.57
N TYR A 163 5.55 -7.54 -5.97
CA TYR A 163 5.63 -7.84 -4.53
C TYR A 163 5.45 -6.59 -3.65
N ASN A 164 4.69 -5.59 -4.12
CA ASN A 164 4.41 -4.39 -3.34
C ASN A 164 3.09 -4.53 -2.60
N THR A 165 3.06 -4.10 -1.35
CA THR A 165 1.85 -4.01 -0.54
C THR A 165 1.57 -2.55 -0.22
N CYS A 166 0.47 -2.03 -0.73
CA CYS A 166 0.08 -0.63 -0.62
C CYS A 166 -1.31 -0.53 -0.02
N VAL A 167 -1.42 0.00 1.20
CA VAL A 167 -2.70 0.22 1.87
C VAL A 167 -2.84 1.68 2.25
N GLY A 168 -3.79 2.36 1.62
CA GLY A 168 -4.03 3.79 1.83
C GLY A 168 -4.17 4.57 0.54
N HIS A 169 -4.71 5.78 0.66
CA HIS A 169 -4.91 6.69 -0.47
C HIS A 169 -3.57 7.21 -1.00
N TYR A 170 -3.35 7.16 -2.31
CA TYR A 170 -2.10 7.55 -2.97
C TYR A 170 -0.82 6.84 -2.45
N CYS A 171 -0.94 5.71 -1.78
CA CYS A 171 0.22 4.91 -1.40
C CYS A 171 0.93 4.38 -2.66
N PHE A 172 2.24 4.64 -2.82
CA PHE A 172 3.05 4.20 -3.97
C PHE A 172 2.40 4.52 -5.33
N SER A 173 1.99 5.77 -5.53
CA SER A 173 1.14 6.16 -6.66
C SER A 173 1.83 6.95 -7.78
N HIS A 174 3.16 7.12 -7.74
CA HIS A 174 3.90 7.82 -8.79
C HIS A 174 3.76 7.11 -10.14
N GLY A 175 3.59 7.88 -11.22
CA GLY A 175 3.14 7.41 -12.52
C GLY A 175 4.09 6.52 -13.34
N ALA A 176 5.25 6.10 -12.81
CA ALA A 176 6.21 5.22 -13.52
C ALA A 176 7.14 4.51 -12.52
N SER A 177 6.55 3.81 -11.56
CA SER A 177 7.32 3.14 -10.50
C SER A 177 7.75 1.74 -10.90
N SER A 178 9.04 1.46 -10.87
CA SER A 178 9.63 0.14 -11.13
C SER A 178 10.14 -0.56 -9.84
N GLY A 179 9.96 0.05 -8.68
CA GLY A 179 10.37 -0.51 -7.39
C GLY A 179 9.61 -1.79 -7.01
N TYR A 180 10.25 -2.68 -6.29
CA TYR A 180 9.70 -3.97 -5.87
C TYR A 180 9.95 -4.24 -4.38
N HIS A 181 9.16 -5.17 -3.80
CA HIS A 181 9.24 -5.54 -2.38
C HIS A 181 9.04 -4.35 -1.41
N ASN A 182 8.18 -3.39 -1.76
CA ASN A 182 7.87 -2.28 -0.87
C ASN A 182 6.56 -2.55 -0.09
N THR A 183 6.54 -2.16 1.17
CA THR A 183 5.34 -2.23 2.00
C THR A 183 5.01 -0.83 2.51
N GLY A 184 3.87 -0.29 2.08
CA GLY A 184 3.37 1.01 2.49
C GLY A 184 1.99 0.89 3.14
N MET A 185 1.85 1.44 4.35
CA MET A 185 0.55 1.52 5.02
C MET A 185 0.34 2.94 5.56
N GLY A 186 -0.59 3.65 4.95
CA GLY A 186 -0.91 5.04 5.28
C GLY A 186 -1.19 5.87 4.04
N ASN A 187 -1.71 7.05 4.26
CA ASN A 187 -2.05 8.01 3.23
C ASN A 187 -0.76 8.62 2.65
N TYR A 188 -0.64 8.78 1.34
CA TYR A 188 0.53 9.33 0.63
C TYR A 188 1.89 8.64 0.97
N THR A 189 1.86 7.43 1.51
CA THR A 189 3.06 6.68 1.88
C THR A 189 3.85 6.31 0.62
N MET A 190 5.16 6.59 0.60
CA MET A 190 6.05 6.34 -0.55
C MET A 190 5.50 6.88 -1.88
N MET A 191 4.74 7.97 -1.85
CA MET A 191 4.00 8.47 -3.02
C MET A 191 4.89 8.76 -4.22
N LEU A 192 6.11 9.31 -4.01
CA LEU A 192 7.02 9.72 -5.07
C LEU A 192 8.07 8.66 -5.45
N THR A 193 7.97 7.45 -4.92
CA THR A 193 8.95 6.38 -5.22
C THR A 193 8.91 5.99 -6.69
N THR A 194 10.05 6.02 -7.35
CA THR A 194 10.21 5.67 -8.78
C THR A 194 10.87 4.30 -8.99
N SER A 195 11.98 4.01 -8.31
CA SER A 195 12.71 2.73 -8.45
C SER A 195 13.21 2.14 -7.13
N GLY A 196 12.96 2.81 -6.00
CA GLY A 196 13.33 2.31 -4.68
C GLY A 196 12.67 0.98 -4.34
N SER A 197 13.43 0.06 -3.73
CA SER A 197 12.98 -1.31 -3.44
C SER A 197 13.28 -1.70 -1.99
N TYR A 198 12.54 -2.70 -1.48
CA TYR A 198 12.71 -3.21 -0.11
C TYR A 198 12.45 -2.15 0.97
N ASN A 199 11.58 -1.17 0.71
CA ASN A 199 11.25 -0.15 1.69
C ASN A 199 9.98 -0.51 2.47
N GLN A 200 9.96 -0.17 3.76
CA GLN A 200 8.82 -0.35 4.63
C GLN A 200 8.42 1.00 5.24
N ALA A 201 7.19 1.42 5.02
CA ALA A 201 6.71 2.72 5.47
C ALA A 201 5.33 2.60 6.11
N PHE A 202 5.22 3.04 7.35
CA PHE A 202 4.00 2.98 8.14
C PHE A 202 3.67 4.37 8.71
N GLY A 203 2.55 4.92 8.29
CA GLY A 203 2.05 6.22 8.73
C GLY A 203 1.76 7.17 7.58
N ASP A 204 1.03 8.24 7.87
CA ASP A 204 0.65 9.26 6.89
C ASP A 204 1.90 10.00 6.37
N ASN A 205 2.07 10.10 5.05
CA ASN A 205 3.25 10.68 4.39
C ASN A 205 4.61 10.03 4.76
N ALA A 206 4.63 8.79 5.28
CA ALA A 206 5.89 8.11 5.57
C ALA A 206 6.66 7.83 4.26
N LEU A 207 7.94 8.22 4.19
CA LEU A 207 8.80 8.15 3.01
C LEU A 207 8.19 8.78 1.75
N GLN A 208 7.34 9.80 1.88
CA GLN A 208 6.62 10.41 0.76
C GLN A 208 7.56 10.92 -0.33
N SER A 209 8.65 11.59 0.06
CA SER A 209 9.60 12.24 -0.85
C SER A 209 10.69 11.31 -1.37
N MET A 210 10.73 10.06 -0.92
CA MET A 210 11.72 9.09 -1.39
C MET A 210 11.46 8.74 -2.87
N THR A 211 12.53 8.70 -3.67
CA THR A 211 12.46 8.39 -5.10
C THR A 211 13.15 7.06 -5.45
N THR A 212 14.44 6.93 -5.17
CA THR A 212 15.27 5.78 -5.59
C THR A 212 15.90 5.01 -4.44
N GLY A 213 15.79 5.51 -3.20
CA GLY A 213 16.33 4.86 -2.01
C GLY A 213 15.78 3.46 -1.76
N SER A 214 16.60 2.56 -1.23
CA SER A 214 16.26 1.16 -0.98
C SER A 214 16.61 0.70 0.44
N HIS A 215 15.93 -0.36 0.93
CA HIS A 215 16.17 -0.94 2.25
C HIS A 215 15.90 0.05 3.41
N ASN A 216 14.96 0.96 3.26
CA ASN A 216 14.59 1.90 4.30
C ASN A 216 13.38 1.43 5.09
N GLN A 217 13.37 1.73 6.38
CA GLN A 217 12.24 1.49 7.27
C GLN A 217 11.82 2.81 7.91
N ALA A 218 10.53 3.12 7.87
CA ALA A 218 10.01 4.34 8.47
C ALA A 218 8.69 4.08 9.20
N PHE A 219 8.66 4.46 10.46
CA PHE A 219 7.48 4.37 11.32
C PHE A 219 7.17 5.76 11.86
N GLY A 220 6.19 6.45 11.28
CA GLY A 220 5.84 7.80 11.72
C GLY A 220 5.02 8.57 10.71
N HIS A 221 4.80 9.82 11.00
CA HIS A 221 3.97 10.75 10.23
C HIS A 221 4.83 11.84 9.59
N SER A 222 4.36 12.42 8.48
CA SER A 222 4.93 13.60 7.81
C SER A 222 6.39 13.42 7.41
N ASP A 223 6.56 12.74 6.28
CA ASP A 223 7.84 12.62 5.61
C ASP A 223 8.98 12.40 6.62
N THR A 224 9.00 11.20 7.20
CA THR A 224 10.14 10.75 7.98
C THR A 224 11.35 10.98 7.11
N LYS A 225 12.09 12.08 7.36
CA LYS A 225 12.99 12.73 6.41
C LYS A 225 14.22 11.88 6.10
N VAL A 226 13.98 10.87 5.35
CA VAL A 226 15.02 10.17 4.62
C VAL A 226 15.23 10.95 3.32
N SER A 227 16.48 11.23 2.95
CA SER A 227 16.80 11.81 1.65
C SER A 227 16.11 11.02 0.54
N ALA A 228 15.70 11.68 -0.54
CA ALA A 228 15.04 11.05 -1.68
C ALA A 228 15.78 9.81 -2.23
N THR A 229 17.09 9.73 -2.01
CA THR A 229 17.99 8.66 -2.50
C THR A 229 18.64 7.84 -1.39
N ALA A 230 18.40 8.15 -0.11
CA ALA A 230 19.01 7.43 1.01
C ALA A 230 18.62 5.96 1.04
N SER A 231 19.52 5.11 1.46
CA SER A 231 19.33 3.66 1.58
C SER A 231 19.83 3.15 2.92
N ASN A 232 19.30 1.99 3.35
CA ASN A 232 19.70 1.31 4.59
C ASN A 232 19.45 2.13 5.86
N THR A 233 18.38 2.92 5.89
CA THR A 233 18.01 3.75 7.06
C THR A 233 16.80 3.19 7.79
N CYS A 234 16.77 3.37 9.12
CA CYS A 234 15.60 3.10 9.94
C CYS A 234 15.23 4.37 10.70
N THR A 235 14.01 4.87 10.47
CA THR A 235 13.49 6.09 11.11
C THR A 235 12.28 5.76 11.97
N LEU A 236 12.32 6.17 13.24
CA LEU A 236 11.21 6.05 14.19
C LEU A 236 10.71 7.45 14.57
N GLY A 237 9.43 7.70 14.30
CA GLY A 237 8.82 8.99 14.60
C GLY A 237 8.92 10.00 13.43
N TYR A 238 8.77 11.27 13.73
CA TYR A 238 8.83 12.39 12.78
C TYR A 238 9.58 13.56 13.36
N SER A 239 9.77 14.63 12.60
CA SER A 239 10.55 15.82 13.04
C SER A 239 10.07 16.47 14.35
N GLY A 240 8.82 16.23 14.76
CA GLY A 240 8.23 16.69 16.03
C GLY A 240 8.30 15.67 17.18
N THR A 241 8.81 14.45 16.94
CA THR A 241 8.94 13.44 18.01
C THR A 241 9.95 13.92 19.04
N SER A 242 9.51 14.15 20.27
CA SER A 242 10.33 14.67 21.35
C SER A 242 10.88 13.58 22.28
N ASN A 243 10.22 12.42 22.32
CA ASN A 243 10.60 11.31 23.19
C ASN A 243 10.33 9.98 22.50
N LEU A 244 11.32 9.10 22.50
CA LEU A 244 11.14 7.67 22.27
C LEU A 244 11.11 6.99 23.63
N ARG A 245 10.01 6.33 23.98
CA ARG A 245 9.82 5.70 25.30
C ARG A 245 9.84 4.19 25.17
N CYS A 246 10.77 3.56 25.84
CA CYS A 246 10.87 2.11 25.99
C CYS A 246 11.38 1.80 27.42
N ASN A 247 11.07 0.61 27.93
CA ASN A 247 11.54 0.19 29.25
C ASN A 247 13.05 0.01 29.29
N ASP A 248 13.64 -0.40 28.17
CA ASP A 248 15.08 -0.52 27.98
C ASP A 248 15.51 0.41 26.84
N THR A 249 16.53 1.22 27.10
CA THR A 249 17.09 2.16 26.13
C THR A 249 18.36 1.64 25.46
N SER A 250 18.77 0.41 25.79
CA SER A 250 19.94 -0.23 25.23
C SER A 250 19.70 -0.63 23.77
N ILE A 251 20.47 -0.07 22.86
CA ILE A 251 20.55 -0.53 21.48
C ILE A 251 21.85 -1.34 21.36
N SER A 252 21.73 -2.67 21.26
CA SER A 252 22.88 -3.54 21.09
C SER A 252 23.35 -3.53 19.64
N SER A 253 24.64 -3.35 19.43
CA SER A 253 25.26 -3.53 18.12
C SER A 253 25.97 -4.88 18.04
N LEU A 254 25.94 -5.52 16.87
CA LEU A 254 26.75 -6.71 16.60
C LEU A 254 28.23 -6.33 16.66
N SER A 255 29.02 -7.02 17.50
CA SER A 255 30.42 -6.68 17.76
C SER A 255 31.33 -7.90 17.89
N ASP A 256 30.97 -9.01 17.23
CA ASP A 256 31.81 -10.21 17.18
C ASP A 256 33.10 -9.95 16.40
N ARG A 257 34.24 -10.43 16.92
CA ARG A 257 35.53 -10.30 16.26
C ARG A 257 35.56 -10.99 14.87
N ARG A 258 34.80 -12.05 14.69
CA ARG A 258 34.74 -12.83 13.44
C ARG A 258 34.12 -12.01 12.29
N ASP A 259 33.32 -11.01 12.63
CA ASP A 259 32.65 -10.11 11.66
C ASP A 259 33.43 -8.83 11.42
N LYS A 260 34.66 -8.72 11.96
CA LYS A 260 35.52 -7.53 11.85
C LYS A 260 36.80 -7.84 11.13
N THR A 261 37.24 -6.93 10.27
CA THR A 261 38.50 -6.95 9.55
C THR A 261 39.27 -5.66 9.81
N ASN A 262 40.57 -5.66 9.52
CA ASN A 262 41.44 -4.48 9.67
C ASN A 262 41.35 -3.80 11.05
N ILE A 263 41.32 -4.64 12.10
CA ILE A 263 41.23 -4.14 13.48
C ILE A 263 42.53 -3.41 13.82
N GLN A 264 42.42 -2.12 14.14
CA GLN A 264 43.52 -1.26 14.56
C GLN A 264 43.16 -0.50 15.84
N ASP A 265 44.15 -0.14 16.62
CA ASP A 265 43.95 0.71 17.77
C ASP A 265 43.61 2.14 17.34
N ILE A 266 42.77 2.81 18.13
CA ILE A 266 42.48 4.23 17.91
C ILE A 266 43.78 5.05 18.13
N PRO A 267 44.18 5.89 17.15
CA PRO A 267 45.40 6.67 17.29
C PRO A 267 45.31 7.69 18.44
N ASP A 268 46.44 8.10 18.97
CA ASP A 268 46.52 9.03 20.11
C ASP A 268 45.91 10.39 19.80
N SER A 269 46.02 10.87 18.56
CA SER A 269 45.37 12.10 18.07
C SER A 269 43.84 12.06 18.18
N ALA A 270 43.23 10.91 18.07
CA ALA A 270 41.80 10.70 18.20
C ALA A 270 41.33 10.43 19.65
N GLY A 271 42.22 10.53 20.63
CA GLY A 271 41.93 10.45 22.06
C GLY A 271 41.79 11.81 22.74
N LEU A 272 42.74 12.13 23.64
CA LEU A 272 42.67 13.32 24.47
C LEU A 272 42.71 14.64 23.63
N GLU A 273 43.47 14.64 22.55
CA GLU A 273 43.54 15.81 21.66
C GLU A 273 42.17 16.10 21.03
N LEU A 274 41.47 15.11 20.52
CA LEU A 274 40.12 15.29 19.99
C LEU A 274 39.14 15.78 21.06
N ILE A 275 39.12 15.13 22.24
CA ILE A 275 38.21 15.52 23.32
C ILE A 275 38.40 16.96 23.74
N ASN A 276 39.64 17.45 23.78
CA ASN A 276 39.96 18.84 24.09
C ASN A 276 39.52 19.86 23.01
N LYS A 277 39.31 19.42 21.77
CA LYS A 277 38.79 20.29 20.69
C LYS A 277 37.26 20.38 20.73
N LEU A 278 36.55 19.44 21.38
CA LEU A 278 35.10 19.42 21.44
C LEU A 278 34.57 20.43 22.46
N ARG A 279 33.48 21.13 22.12
CA ARG A 279 32.80 22.08 22.98
C ARG A 279 31.42 21.57 23.39
N PRO A 280 31.24 20.96 24.57
CA PRO A 280 29.92 20.63 25.08
C PRO A 280 29.09 21.90 25.32
N ILE A 281 27.83 21.86 24.91
CA ILE A 281 26.91 22.99 25.03
C ILE A 281 25.58 22.60 25.64
N THR A 282 24.85 23.58 26.12
CA THR A 282 23.44 23.50 26.40
C THR A 282 22.66 24.33 25.39
N TYR A 283 21.50 23.84 24.96
CA TYR A 283 20.70 24.53 23.95
C TYR A 283 19.21 24.23 24.10
N HIS A 284 18.40 25.09 23.48
CA HIS A 284 16.99 24.82 23.19
C HIS A 284 16.80 24.63 21.68
N TRP A 285 15.91 23.73 21.28
CA TRP A 285 15.58 23.61 19.88
C TRP A 285 14.88 24.86 19.37
N ASP A 286 15.38 25.43 18.28
CA ASP A 286 14.75 26.45 17.47
C ASP A 286 14.98 26.09 15.99
N ARG A 287 14.03 25.31 15.45
CA ARG A 287 14.22 24.68 14.15
C ARG A 287 13.90 25.63 13.02
N ARG A 288 14.72 25.64 11.96
CA ARG A 288 14.53 26.44 10.73
C ARG A 288 13.15 26.22 10.11
N GLU A 289 12.60 25.02 10.20
CA GLU A 289 11.29 24.63 9.69
C GLU A 289 10.11 25.32 10.40
N TRP A 290 10.35 25.98 11.51
CA TRP A 290 9.35 26.75 12.26
C TRP A 290 9.21 28.19 11.74
N TYR A 291 9.96 28.55 10.70
CA TYR A 291 9.99 29.89 10.12
C TYR A 291 9.63 29.83 8.64
N GLU A 292 8.80 30.77 8.18
CA GLU A 292 8.56 31.01 6.76
C GLU A 292 9.67 31.86 6.15
N ASP A 293 9.76 31.87 4.83
CA ASP A 293 10.71 32.69 4.10
C ASP A 293 10.46 34.18 4.38
N GLY A 294 11.51 34.85 4.71
CA GLY A 294 11.61 35.99 5.56
C GLY A 294 11.08 37.35 5.15
N ASN A 295 11.24 38.27 6.04
CA ASN A 295 11.16 39.72 5.81
C ASN A 295 12.17 40.17 4.74
N PRO A 296 11.95 41.33 4.08
CA PRO A 296 12.89 41.89 3.11
C PRO A 296 14.30 42.15 3.65
N ASP A 297 14.47 42.20 4.97
CA ASP A 297 15.75 42.33 5.66
C ASP A 297 16.48 41.00 5.92
N GLY A 298 15.93 39.88 5.43
CA GLY A 298 16.49 38.53 5.63
C GLY A 298 16.15 37.89 6.99
N SER A 299 15.43 38.58 7.87
CA SER A 299 14.95 38.00 9.11
C SER A 299 13.80 37.02 8.86
N LYS A 300 13.78 35.92 9.61
CA LYS A 300 12.75 34.87 9.45
C LYS A 300 11.53 35.15 10.32
N ILE A 301 10.35 35.01 9.74
CA ILE A 301 9.07 35.13 10.46
C ILE A 301 8.65 33.74 10.97
N LYS A 302 8.23 33.62 12.22
CA LYS A 302 7.65 32.38 12.75
C LYS A 302 6.30 32.10 12.07
N ALA A 303 6.23 31.03 11.30
CA ALA A 303 5.08 30.63 10.51
C ALA A 303 3.81 30.39 11.35
N ASP A 304 3.96 29.89 12.56
CA ASP A 304 2.85 29.69 13.50
C ASP A 304 3.37 29.72 14.94
N TRP A 305 3.10 30.82 15.63
CA TRP A 305 3.42 30.97 17.04
C TRP A 305 2.79 29.91 17.95
N ARG A 306 1.72 29.24 17.51
CA ARG A 306 1.03 28.15 18.24
C ARG A 306 1.78 26.83 18.14
N ARG A 307 2.58 26.62 17.13
CA ARG A 307 3.48 25.47 16.99
C ARG A 307 4.78 25.64 17.77
N TRP A 308 5.14 26.87 18.08
CA TRP A 308 6.31 27.15 18.89
C TRP A 308 6.05 26.75 20.34
N LYS A 309 6.73 25.71 20.80
CA LYS A 309 6.79 25.35 22.23
C LYS A 309 8.11 25.87 22.78
N PRO A 310 8.15 27.04 23.44
CA PRO A 310 9.37 27.57 24.04
C PRO A 310 9.95 26.66 25.12
N ASN A 311 9.22 25.63 25.52
CA ASN A 311 9.58 24.67 26.56
C ASN A 311 10.05 23.31 26.00
N SER A 312 10.92 23.27 24.97
CA SER A 312 11.58 22.03 24.57
C SER A 312 12.56 21.49 25.64
N GLY A 313 12.57 22.08 26.84
CA GLY A 313 13.53 21.75 27.89
C GLY A 313 14.99 22.03 27.47
N LEU A 314 15.84 22.35 28.42
CA LEU A 314 17.27 22.51 28.17
C LEU A 314 17.86 21.15 27.74
N LYS A 315 18.57 21.13 26.64
CA LYS A 315 19.28 19.96 26.09
C LYS A 315 20.78 20.15 26.27
N GLN A 316 21.51 19.05 26.29
CA GLN A 316 22.96 19.01 26.24
C GLN A 316 23.40 18.32 24.96
N GLY A 317 24.51 18.76 24.40
CA GLY A 317 25.02 18.17 23.15
C GLY A 317 26.16 18.96 22.55
N PHE A 318 26.31 18.80 21.23
CA PHE A 318 27.37 19.44 20.44
C PHE A 318 26.75 20.07 19.19
N ILE A 319 27.46 20.99 18.57
CA ILE A 319 27.14 21.55 17.26
C ILE A 319 27.86 20.69 16.20
N ALA A 320 27.09 20.08 15.29
CA ALA A 320 27.62 19.14 14.30
C ALA A 320 28.74 19.75 13.45
N GLN A 321 28.63 21.01 13.05
CA GLN A 321 29.65 21.71 12.28
C GLN A 321 30.98 21.92 13.07
N GLU A 322 30.89 22.14 14.37
CA GLU A 322 32.09 22.26 15.23
C GLU A 322 32.74 20.88 15.40
N VAL A 323 31.95 19.82 15.57
CA VAL A 323 32.47 18.45 15.62
C VAL A 323 33.13 18.07 14.29
N GLN A 324 32.51 18.38 13.16
CA GLN A 324 33.04 18.12 11.82
C GLN A 324 34.42 18.84 11.66
N THR A 325 34.52 20.08 12.13
CA THR A 325 35.81 20.79 12.13
C THR A 325 36.84 20.11 13.04
N ALA A 326 36.44 19.67 14.22
CA ALA A 326 37.36 19.03 15.18
C ALA A 326 37.90 17.66 14.71
N ILE A 327 37.16 16.91 13.91
CA ILE A 327 37.58 15.63 13.35
C ILE A 327 38.30 15.75 12.00
N SER A 328 38.23 16.90 11.36
CA SER A 328 38.86 17.15 10.06
C SER A 328 40.38 16.96 10.08
N GLY A 329 40.89 16.26 9.08
CA GLY A 329 42.31 15.92 8.93
C GLY A 329 42.73 14.62 9.63
N GLU A 330 41.84 13.98 10.39
CA GLU A 330 42.08 12.65 10.98
C GLU A 330 41.17 11.61 10.30
N LYS A 331 41.70 10.88 9.33
CA LYS A 331 40.93 10.01 8.47
C LYS A 331 40.09 8.95 9.23
N CYS A 332 40.60 8.41 10.32
CA CYS A 332 39.86 7.41 11.11
C CYS A 332 38.61 8.01 11.79
N LEU A 333 38.58 9.34 12.03
CA LEU A 333 37.45 10.04 12.59
C LEU A 333 36.48 10.48 11.50
N GLU A 334 36.97 10.93 10.35
CA GLU A 334 36.14 11.29 9.19
C GLU A 334 35.35 10.08 8.68
N ASP A 335 36.01 8.92 8.56
CA ASP A 335 35.40 7.68 8.11
C ASP A 335 34.47 7.03 9.17
N SER A 336 34.42 7.51 10.42
CA SER A 336 33.72 6.89 11.54
C SER A 336 32.25 7.24 11.67
N MET A 337 31.70 8.04 10.77
CA MET A 337 30.30 8.50 10.79
C MET A 337 29.87 9.22 12.10
N ILE A 338 30.81 9.85 12.77
CA ILE A 338 30.51 10.71 13.94
C ILE A 338 29.60 11.86 13.53
N VAL A 339 29.85 12.43 12.36
CA VAL A 339 28.97 13.40 11.69
C VAL A 339 28.60 12.85 10.33
N THR A 340 27.30 12.81 10.04
CA THR A 340 26.78 12.41 8.74
C THR A 340 26.36 13.65 7.97
N ASP A 341 26.87 13.80 6.75
CA ASP A 341 26.66 14.94 5.85
C ASP A 341 25.94 14.56 4.53
N GLU A 342 25.26 13.43 4.50
CA GLU A 342 24.42 13.01 3.37
C GLU A 342 23.40 14.09 2.96
N ASN A 343 23.00 14.92 3.92
CA ASN A 343 22.25 16.13 3.68
C ASN A 343 23.00 17.34 4.26
N PRO A 344 23.70 18.13 3.44
CA PRO A 344 24.50 19.26 3.92
C PRO A 344 23.67 20.34 4.61
N ASP A 345 22.37 20.43 4.34
CA ASP A 345 21.46 21.33 5.03
C ASP A 345 21.05 20.83 6.42
N LYS A 346 21.30 19.57 6.74
CA LYS A 346 20.88 18.92 7.98
C LYS A 346 21.92 17.91 8.43
N LEU A 347 23.06 18.40 8.91
CA LEU A 347 24.08 17.54 9.49
C LEU A 347 23.51 16.76 10.69
N GLU A 348 23.79 15.48 10.74
CA GLU A 348 23.45 14.62 11.85
C GLU A 348 24.71 14.28 12.66
N PHE A 349 24.54 14.17 13.98
CA PHE A 349 25.65 13.88 14.90
C PHE A 349 25.28 12.67 15.75
N ALA A 350 26.16 11.66 15.77
CA ALA A 350 26.03 10.41 16.50
C ALA A 350 26.97 10.39 17.73
N PRO A 351 26.53 10.90 18.88
CA PRO A 351 27.40 11.03 20.08
C PRO A 351 27.94 9.72 20.61
N GLN A 352 27.26 8.62 20.39
CA GLN A 352 27.73 7.29 20.82
C GLN A 352 29.05 6.89 20.17
N HIS A 353 29.37 7.39 18.99
CA HIS A 353 30.63 7.10 18.30
C HIS A 353 31.83 7.75 19.01
N LEU A 354 31.61 8.81 19.80
CA LEU A 354 32.66 9.43 20.60
C LEU A 354 33.01 8.66 21.88
N LEU A 355 32.23 7.62 22.26
CA LEU A 355 32.48 6.88 23.49
C LEU A 355 33.85 6.18 23.48
N THR A 356 34.24 5.58 22.37
CA THR A 356 35.53 4.90 22.22
C THR A 356 36.70 5.89 22.30
N ASN A 357 36.53 7.10 21.73
CA ASN A 357 37.51 8.18 21.79
C ASN A 357 37.64 8.74 23.20
N ALA A 358 36.54 8.87 23.94
CA ALA A 358 36.57 9.26 25.36
C ALA A 358 37.29 8.23 26.23
N ILE A 359 37.07 6.93 25.98
CA ILE A 359 37.80 5.85 26.67
C ILE A 359 39.30 5.96 26.38
N LYS A 360 39.69 6.18 25.11
CA LYS A 360 41.08 6.38 24.74
C LYS A 360 41.71 7.62 25.44
N ALA A 361 40.98 8.71 25.51
CA ALA A 361 41.42 9.93 26.24
C ALA A 361 41.64 9.66 27.75
N ILE A 362 40.74 8.92 28.39
CA ILE A 362 40.89 8.51 29.81
C ILE A 362 42.10 7.62 29.98
N GLN A 363 42.40 6.71 29.06
CA GLN A 363 43.59 5.86 29.11
C GLN A 363 44.87 6.67 29.01
N GLN A 364 44.91 7.66 28.12
CA GLN A 364 46.04 8.61 27.98
C GLN A 364 46.25 9.41 29.27
N LEU A 365 45.19 10.04 29.83
CA LEU A 365 45.28 10.78 31.08
C LEU A 365 45.75 9.89 32.24
N SER A 366 45.29 8.62 32.29
CA SER A 366 45.76 7.68 33.32
C SER A 366 47.24 7.35 33.20
N ALA A 367 47.75 7.22 31.96
CA ALA A 367 49.19 7.01 31.71
C ALA A 367 50.02 8.21 32.07
N GLU A 368 49.58 9.42 31.70
CA GLU A 368 50.24 10.68 32.05
C GLU A 368 50.30 10.91 33.55
N ASN A 369 49.20 10.65 34.27
CA ASN A 369 49.15 10.76 35.75
C ASN A 369 50.12 9.77 36.40
N LYS A 370 50.21 8.53 35.93
CA LYS A 370 51.20 7.58 36.45
C LYS A 370 52.62 8.03 36.22
N ALA A 371 52.91 8.59 35.05
CA ALA A 371 54.25 9.11 34.76
C ALA A 371 54.59 10.33 35.62
N LEU A 372 53.61 11.24 35.85
CA LEU A 372 53.76 12.37 36.73
C LEU A 372 54.00 11.93 38.20
N LEU A 373 53.24 10.98 38.71
CA LEU A 373 53.44 10.43 40.08
C LEU A 373 54.83 9.85 40.22
N ALA A 374 55.28 9.02 39.29
CA ALA A 374 56.62 8.42 39.34
C ALA A 374 57.72 9.53 39.31
N ARG A 375 57.49 10.62 38.59
CA ARG A 375 58.43 11.74 38.55
C ARG A 375 58.44 12.53 39.84
N ILE A 376 57.28 12.69 40.51
CA ILE A 376 57.17 13.29 41.81
C ILE A 376 57.90 12.46 42.84
N GLU A 377 57.63 11.16 42.92
CA GLU A 377 58.30 10.20 43.82
C GLU A 377 59.84 10.22 43.62
N ALA A 378 60.32 10.32 42.39
CA ALA A 378 61.72 10.42 42.11
C ALA A 378 62.34 11.73 42.61
N LEU A 379 61.58 12.83 42.57
CA LEU A 379 62.00 14.15 43.06
C LEU A 379 61.98 14.23 44.59
N GLU A 380 61.04 13.56 45.25
CA GLU A 380 60.95 13.52 46.72
C GLU A 380 62.04 12.63 47.37
N ASN A 381 62.59 11.68 46.61
CA ASN A 381 63.67 10.79 47.07
C ASN A 381 65.10 11.30 46.72
N THR A 382 65.21 12.54 46.17
CA THR A 382 66.48 13.22 45.94
C THR A 382 66.69 14.31 46.96
#